data_feeccb484742484be2af7d96618c7367
#
_entry.id   feeccb484742484be2af7d96618c7367
#
_cell.length_a   1.000
_cell.length_b   1.000
_cell.length_c   1.000
_cell.angle_alpha   90.00
_cell.angle_beta   90.00
_cell.angle_gamma   90.00
#
_symmetry.space_group_name_H-M   'P 1'
#
loop_
_entity.id
_entity.type
_entity.pdbx_description
1 polymer ?
#
loop_
_entity_poly.entity_id
_entity_poly.type
_entity_poly.pdbx_seq_one_letter_code
_entity_poly.pdbx_strand_id
1 'polypeptide(L)'
;MSKLTTIVLVFYTAFLFATDTEQYQKLLENAHVSGPGYAAIVTQHGKTLFHGAVGLADIETEVPISPDHVFRLGSITKQFKAVAILQLAEQGKLRLDDVITEHIPNYPTQGKKICIEHLLNHTSGIKSYTSMEYWSAEVRKKDFTPAELIDRFKNEPMDFDPGDQFSYNNSGYILLGYIIERITGRTYEDYIETEFFDKLGMKNSRYGRPSELIQNKAKGYDADDTGEIINAPYLSMTQPYAAGALLSTTRDLSIWNEAVFNYELISKESLDLAHTRTILNSGEKKYSGLGWRFNRLKGSYAINHSGRINGFATHASYFPEEQVFVAVFSNCRSNDPSFLMRQLAAEALGKPITFPADINIEPALLHSYVGSYQIEPDYIIKVTSQEGRLFAQAPGQSILPLIPIKKDRFKAPQIDAELRFITKDGVIQSLMIFQGGEYIAMKVE
;
A
#
# COMPACT_ATOMS: atom_id res chain seq x y z
N MET A 1 4.19 -20.05 50.73
CA MET A 1 3.10 -19.41 49.99
C MET A 1 3.54 -18.52 48.84
N SER A 2 4.84 -18.22 48.61
CA SER A 2 5.31 -17.32 47.56
C SER A 2 5.54 -17.93 46.16
N LYS A 3 5.68 -19.25 46.06
CA LYS A 3 5.92 -19.94 44.77
C LYS A 3 4.67 -20.19 43.93
N LEU A 4 3.49 -20.25 44.57
CA LEU A 4 2.23 -20.49 43.82
C LEU A 4 1.72 -19.26 43.09
N THR A 5 1.96 -18.05 43.65
CA THR A 5 1.49 -16.77 43.03
C THR A 5 2.25 -16.40 41.74
N THR A 6 3.55 -16.76 41.67
CA THR A 6 4.38 -16.47 40.49
C THR A 6 4.01 -17.37 39.29
N ILE A 7 3.63 -18.61 39.53
CA ILE A 7 3.23 -19.55 38.47
C ILE A 7 1.87 -19.16 37.86
N VAL A 8 0.94 -18.68 38.70
CA VAL A 8 -0.40 -18.24 38.22
C VAL A 8 -0.28 -16.97 37.32
N LEU A 9 0.63 -16.02 37.64
CA LEU A 9 0.82 -14.83 36.83
C LEU A 9 1.45 -15.14 35.44
N VAL A 10 2.39 -16.10 35.39
CA VAL A 10 3.03 -16.54 34.15
C VAL A 10 2.03 -17.25 33.23
N PHE A 11 1.14 -18.06 33.78
CA PHE A 11 0.08 -18.73 33.02
C PHE A 11 -0.98 -17.74 32.50
N TYR A 12 -1.31 -16.72 33.28
CA TYR A 12 -2.30 -15.71 32.86
C TYR A 12 -1.80 -14.83 31.71
N THR A 13 -0.53 -14.40 31.75
CA THR A 13 0.11 -13.65 30.66
C THR A 13 0.31 -14.51 29.41
N ALA A 14 0.71 -15.77 29.54
CA ALA A 14 0.85 -16.67 28.40
C ALA A 14 -0.51 -16.98 27.73
N PHE A 15 -1.58 -17.09 28.50
CA PHE A 15 -2.93 -17.32 27.98
C PHE A 15 -3.50 -16.10 27.23
N LEU A 16 -3.24 -14.86 27.71
CA LEU A 16 -3.60 -13.62 27.02
C LEU A 16 -2.84 -13.50 25.68
N PHE A 17 -1.55 -13.76 25.66
CA PHE A 17 -0.76 -13.71 24.42
C PHE A 17 -1.19 -14.76 23.39
N ALA A 18 -1.60 -15.95 23.84
CA ALA A 18 -2.07 -17.00 22.94
C ALA A 18 -3.42 -16.65 22.28
N THR A 19 -4.34 -16.03 23.03
CA THR A 19 -5.64 -15.59 22.49
C THR A 19 -5.49 -14.45 21.48
N ASP A 20 -4.56 -13.51 21.69
CA ASP A 20 -4.32 -12.39 20.78
C ASP A 20 -3.74 -12.88 19.43
N THR A 21 -2.75 -13.78 19.46
CA THR A 21 -2.14 -14.34 18.24
C THR A 21 -3.15 -15.11 17.39
N GLU A 22 -4.04 -15.89 18.03
CA GLU A 22 -5.10 -16.63 17.34
C GLU A 22 -6.10 -15.69 16.64
N GLN A 23 -6.43 -14.57 17.27
CA GLN A 23 -7.34 -13.58 16.69
C GLN A 23 -6.73 -12.93 15.42
N TYR A 24 -5.45 -12.55 15.44
CA TYR A 24 -4.77 -12.04 14.26
C TYR A 24 -4.71 -13.07 13.12
N GLN A 25 -4.41 -14.32 13.45
CA GLN A 25 -4.37 -15.41 12.47
C GLN A 25 -5.74 -15.61 11.82
N LYS A 26 -6.82 -15.59 12.60
CA LYS A 26 -8.19 -15.69 12.11
C LYS A 26 -8.58 -14.53 11.20
N LEU A 27 -8.15 -13.31 11.51
CA LEU A 27 -8.37 -12.15 10.62
C LEU A 27 -7.67 -12.33 9.28
N LEU A 28 -6.44 -12.87 9.29
CA LEU A 28 -5.66 -13.15 8.10
C LEU A 28 -6.32 -14.23 7.23
N GLU A 29 -6.76 -15.33 7.83
CA GLU A 29 -7.46 -16.43 7.16
C GLU A 29 -8.79 -15.97 6.56
N ASN A 30 -9.57 -15.17 7.30
CA ASN A 30 -10.83 -14.62 6.81
C ASN A 30 -10.68 -13.66 5.62
N ALA A 31 -9.52 -13.03 5.46
CA ALA A 31 -9.22 -12.15 4.33
C ALA A 31 -8.80 -12.92 3.07
N HIS A 32 -8.44 -14.18 3.19
CA HIS A 32 -7.98 -15.03 2.10
C HIS A 32 -9.11 -15.93 1.59
N VAL A 33 -9.30 -15.97 0.27
CA VAL A 33 -10.29 -16.85 -0.37
C VAL A 33 -9.60 -18.08 -0.96
N SER A 34 -8.64 -17.85 -1.87
CA SER A 34 -7.84 -18.92 -2.52
C SER A 34 -6.68 -18.33 -3.32
N GLY A 35 -5.71 -19.14 -3.71
CA GLY A 35 -4.60 -18.75 -4.60
C GLY A 35 -3.56 -17.85 -3.92
N PRO A 36 -3.18 -16.70 -4.56
CA PRO A 36 -2.21 -15.78 -3.99
C PRO A 36 -2.72 -15.22 -2.66
N GLY A 37 -1.83 -14.87 -1.75
CA GLY A 37 -2.26 -14.51 -0.40
C GLY A 37 -1.52 -13.33 0.20
N TYR A 38 -1.31 -13.41 1.52
CA TYR A 38 -0.80 -12.31 2.32
C TYR A 38 0.29 -12.77 3.29
N ALA A 39 1.27 -11.88 3.52
CA ALA A 39 2.12 -11.91 4.71
C ALA A 39 1.84 -10.65 5.54
N ALA A 40 1.77 -10.79 6.86
CA ALA A 40 1.44 -9.69 7.75
C ALA A 40 2.30 -9.70 9.01
N ILE A 41 2.64 -8.50 9.50
CA ILE A 41 3.25 -8.30 10.81
C ILE A 41 2.49 -7.23 11.59
N VAL A 42 2.37 -7.44 12.89
CA VAL A 42 1.87 -6.46 13.86
C VAL A 42 2.92 -6.32 14.96
N THR A 43 3.39 -5.11 15.20
CA THR A 43 4.27 -4.83 16.34
C THR A 43 3.67 -3.73 17.22
N GLN A 44 3.99 -3.74 18.50
CA GLN A 44 3.66 -2.68 19.44
C GLN A 44 4.82 -2.47 20.41
N HIS A 45 5.22 -1.20 20.60
CA HIS A 45 6.37 -0.85 21.44
C HIS A 45 7.64 -1.65 21.07
N GLY A 46 7.91 -1.85 19.78
CA GLY A 46 9.04 -2.63 19.26
C GLY A 46 8.92 -4.15 19.43
N LYS A 47 7.82 -4.67 20.02
CA LYS A 47 7.60 -6.11 20.20
C LYS A 47 6.64 -6.65 19.15
N THR A 48 7.00 -7.76 18.53
CA THR A 48 6.12 -8.48 17.61
C THR A 48 4.96 -9.11 18.37
N LEU A 49 3.72 -8.69 18.07
CA LEU A 49 2.50 -9.30 18.56
C LEU A 49 2.04 -10.43 17.63
N PHE A 50 2.23 -10.24 16.32
CA PHE A 50 1.85 -11.20 15.29
C PHE A 50 2.81 -11.14 14.10
N HIS A 51 3.14 -12.30 13.52
CA HIS A 51 3.85 -12.43 12.26
C HIS A 51 3.37 -13.71 11.57
N GLY A 52 2.54 -13.58 10.55
CA GLY A 52 1.85 -14.71 9.93
C GLY A 52 1.68 -14.53 8.42
N ALA A 53 1.23 -15.61 7.78
CA ALA A 53 0.96 -15.62 6.34
C ALA A 53 -0.18 -16.57 5.99
N VAL A 54 -0.78 -16.38 4.80
CA VAL A 54 -1.83 -17.24 4.25
C VAL A 54 -1.75 -17.23 2.72
N GLY A 55 -2.19 -18.30 2.07
CA GLY A 55 -2.20 -18.42 0.62
C GLY A 55 -0.91 -18.95 0.03
N LEU A 56 -0.78 -18.86 -1.29
CA LEU A 56 0.32 -19.45 -2.06
C LEU A 56 1.30 -18.39 -2.59
N ALA A 57 2.58 -18.62 -2.36
CA ALA A 57 3.68 -17.84 -2.90
C ALA A 57 3.94 -18.17 -4.38
N ASP A 58 3.67 -19.41 -4.77
CA ASP A 58 3.67 -19.90 -6.13
C ASP A 58 2.48 -20.85 -6.30
N ILE A 59 1.52 -20.47 -7.16
CA ILE A 59 0.31 -21.25 -7.39
C ILE A 59 0.62 -22.51 -8.19
N GLU A 60 1.52 -22.39 -9.18
CA GLU A 60 1.81 -23.49 -10.10
C GLU A 60 2.56 -24.64 -9.42
N THR A 61 3.31 -24.34 -8.38
CA THR A 61 4.06 -25.33 -7.59
C THR A 61 3.49 -25.54 -6.19
N GLU A 62 2.35 -24.92 -5.88
CA GLU A 62 1.63 -25.03 -4.61
C GLU A 62 2.47 -24.67 -3.38
N VAL A 63 3.44 -23.75 -3.53
CA VAL A 63 4.29 -23.32 -2.43
C VAL A 63 3.52 -22.33 -1.54
N PRO A 64 3.30 -22.61 -0.24
CA PRO A 64 2.62 -21.71 0.67
C PRO A 64 3.45 -20.44 0.93
N ILE A 65 2.77 -19.30 1.18
CA ILE A 65 3.44 -18.10 1.67
C ILE A 65 3.95 -18.34 3.09
N SER A 66 5.22 -18.01 3.30
CA SER A 66 5.83 -17.86 4.62
C SER A 66 5.83 -16.36 5.00
N PRO A 67 5.76 -16.00 6.30
CA PRO A 67 5.89 -14.61 6.75
C PRO A 67 7.20 -13.95 6.30
N ASP A 68 8.24 -14.74 6.03
CA ASP A 68 9.56 -14.27 5.62
C ASP A 68 9.74 -14.23 4.09
N HIS A 69 8.68 -14.41 3.31
CA HIS A 69 8.76 -14.20 1.85
C HIS A 69 9.03 -12.74 1.52
N VAL A 70 9.79 -12.56 0.43
CA VAL A 70 10.20 -11.26 -0.10
C VAL A 70 9.19 -10.80 -1.15
N PHE A 71 8.67 -9.59 -0.99
CA PHE A 71 7.68 -8.97 -1.88
C PHE A 71 8.24 -7.70 -2.50
N ARG A 72 7.74 -7.31 -3.68
CA ARG A 72 7.95 -5.97 -4.22
C ARG A 72 7.16 -4.96 -3.40
N LEU A 73 7.82 -3.95 -2.85
CA LEU A 73 7.20 -2.93 -2.01
C LEU A 73 6.35 -1.92 -2.79
N GLY A 74 6.64 -1.75 -4.10
CA GLY A 74 6.03 -0.67 -4.85
C GLY A 74 6.28 0.68 -4.17
N SER A 75 5.27 1.52 -4.08
CA SER A 75 5.42 2.91 -3.63
C SER A 75 5.81 3.10 -2.16
N ILE A 76 5.82 2.07 -1.31
CA ILE A 76 6.46 2.15 0.02
C ILE A 76 7.95 2.53 -0.11
N THR A 77 8.60 2.21 -1.24
CA THR A 77 9.94 2.68 -1.62
C THR A 77 10.13 4.19 -1.40
N LYS A 78 9.07 4.99 -1.52
CA LYS A 78 9.15 6.45 -1.41
C LYS A 78 9.54 6.94 -0.01
N GLN A 79 9.22 6.20 1.04
CA GLN A 79 9.65 6.51 2.40
C GLN A 79 11.18 6.50 2.52
N PHE A 80 11.82 5.45 1.99
CA PHE A 80 13.28 5.33 1.97
C PHE A 80 13.93 6.49 1.21
N LYS A 81 13.29 6.92 0.11
CA LYS A 81 13.74 8.06 -0.67
C LYS A 81 13.66 9.36 0.12
N ALA A 82 12.54 9.60 0.80
CA ALA A 82 12.35 10.81 1.59
C ALA A 82 13.40 10.89 2.71
N VAL A 83 13.65 9.79 3.42
CA VAL A 83 14.70 9.73 4.46
C VAL A 83 16.09 9.97 3.86
N ALA A 84 16.40 9.39 2.69
CA ALA A 84 17.70 9.64 2.02
C ALA A 84 17.92 11.12 1.67
N ILE A 85 16.91 11.79 1.14
CA ILE A 85 16.99 13.23 0.85
C ILE A 85 17.14 14.05 2.14
N LEU A 86 16.40 13.71 3.18
CA LEU A 86 16.51 14.39 4.50
C LEU A 86 17.89 14.18 5.14
N GLN A 87 18.48 12.99 5.06
CA GLN A 87 19.87 12.75 5.50
C GLN A 87 20.87 13.63 4.74
N LEU A 88 20.71 13.76 3.42
CA LEU A 88 21.58 14.62 2.63
C LEU A 88 21.37 16.10 2.98
N ALA A 89 20.17 16.50 3.34
CA ALA A 89 19.87 17.85 3.82
C ALA A 89 20.53 18.11 5.19
N GLU A 90 20.44 17.18 6.15
CA GLU A 90 21.12 17.29 7.44
C GLU A 90 22.64 17.35 7.30
N GLN A 91 23.20 16.69 6.27
CA GLN A 91 24.62 16.77 5.94
C GLN A 91 25.01 18.07 5.20
N GLY A 92 24.07 18.97 4.95
CA GLY A 92 24.30 20.22 4.22
C GLY A 92 24.65 20.04 2.74
N LYS A 93 24.33 18.86 2.15
CA LYS A 93 24.63 18.54 0.75
C LYS A 93 23.55 19.01 -0.22
N LEU A 94 22.38 19.32 0.28
CA LEU A 94 21.26 19.94 -0.42
C LEU A 94 20.35 20.65 0.58
N ARG A 95 19.43 21.47 0.06
CA ARG A 95 18.34 22.07 0.82
C ARG A 95 17.02 21.70 0.16
N LEU A 96 15.95 21.58 0.91
CA LEU A 96 14.64 21.22 0.33
C LEU A 96 14.07 22.32 -0.57
N ASP A 97 14.47 23.58 -0.35
CA ASP A 97 14.13 24.74 -1.18
C ASP A 97 15.08 24.99 -2.37
N ASP A 98 16.14 24.16 -2.52
CA ASP A 98 17.00 24.19 -3.73
C ASP A 98 16.17 23.93 -4.95
N VAL A 99 16.41 24.72 -6.03
CA VAL A 99 15.80 24.42 -7.33
C VAL A 99 16.48 23.21 -7.96
N ILE A 100 15.68 22.35 -8.58
CA ILE A 100 16.18 21.08 -9.13
C ILE A 100 17.32 21.25 -10.13
N THR A 101 17.42 22.41 -10.81
CA THR A 101 18.48 22.70 -11.76
C THR A 101 19.85 22.90 -11.12
N GLU A 102 19.94 23.13 -9.80
CA GLU A 102 21.21 23.13 -9.07
C GLU A 102 21.82 21.70 -9.03
N HIS A 103 20.99 20.70 -8.98
CA HIS A 103 21.39 19.28 -8.91
C HIS A 103 21.29 18.56 -10.25
N ILE A 104 20.37 18.97 -11.15
CA ILE A 104 20.21 18.46 -12.51
C ILE A 104 20.33 19.63 -13.49
N PRO A 105 21.56 20.06 -13.84
CA PRO A 105 21.77 21.15 -14.76
C PRO A 105 21.06 20.91 -16.10
N ASN A 106 20.48 21.96 -16.66
CA ASN A 106 19.75 21.92 -17.92
C ASN A 106 18.44 21.11 -17.93
N TYR A 107 17.90 20.73 -16.75
CA TYR A 107 16.55 20.19 -16.71
C TYR A 107 15.54 21.24 -17.18
N PRO A 108 14.66 20.92 -18.16
CA PRO A 108 13.75 21.91 -18.76
C PRO A 108 12.58 22.22 -17.82
N THR A 109 12.74 23.21 -16.95
CA THR A 109 11.72 23.61 -15.97
C THR A 109 10.59 24.45 -16.57
N GLN A 110 10.63 24.75 -17.87
CA GLN A 110 9.69 25.62 -18.59
C GLN A 110 9.52 26.99 -17.91
N GLY A 111 10.63 27.51 -17.33
CA GLY A 111 10.67 28.80 -16.63
C GLY A 111 10.06 28.78 -15.23
N LYS A 112 9.72 27.61 -14.68
CA LYS A 112 9.13 27.46 -13.34
C LYS A 112 10.20 27.15 -12.30
N LYS A 113 9.98 27.62 -11.06
CA LYS A 113 10.82 27.29 -9.91
C LYS A 113 10.33 25.98 -9.29
N ILE A 114 10.94 24.86 -9.68
CA ILE A 114 10.65 23.55 -9.11
C ILE A 114 11.70 23.23 -8.05
N CYS A 115 11.30 23.06 -6.78
CA CYS A 115 12.18 22.74 -5.67
C CYS A 115 12.15 21.23 -5.35
N ILE A 116 13.15 20.74 -4.61
CA ILE A 116 13.23 19.37 -4.11
C ILE A 116 11.98 19.01 -3.30
N GLU A 117 11.51 19.94 -2.44
CA GLU A 117 10.28 19.74 -1.67
C GLU A 117 9.06 19.47 -2.55
N HIS A 118 8.93 20.17 -3.70
CA HIS A 118 7.82 19.92 -4.63
C HIS A 118 7.84 18.49 -5.21
N LEU A 119 9.03 17.88 -5.38
CA LEU A 119 9.15 16.49 -5.80
C LEU A 119 8.71 15.52 -4.70
N LEU A 120 9.14 15.78 -3.46
CA LEU A 120 8.86 14.94 -2.29
C LEU A 120 7.37 14.92 -1.94
N ASN A 121 6.71 16.08 -2.01
CA ASN A 121 5.32 16.26 -1.58
C ASN A 121 4.29 16.20 -2.72
N HIS A 122 4.73 15.84 -3.95
CA HIS A 122 3.87 15.66 -5.13
C HIS A 122 3.17 16.94 -5.61
N THR A 123 3.83 18.10 -5.50
CA THR A 123 3.31 19.38 -5.94
C THR A 123 4.13 20.02 -7.06
N SER A 124 5.00 19.25 -7.72
CA SER A 124 5.92 19.79 -8.74
C SER A 124 5.26 20.20 -10.06
N GLY A 125 4.10 19.67 -10.39
CA GLY A 125 3.45 19.85 -11.71
C GLY A 125 4.11 19.11 -12.86
N ILE A 126 5.24 18.41 -12.63
CA ILE A 126 5.91 17.60 -13.66
C ILE A 126 4.99 16.45 -14.08
N LYS A 127 4.92 16.15 -15.38
CA LYS A 127 4.15 15.02 -15.91
C LYS A 127 4.61 13.69 -15.32
N SER A 128 3.68 12.89 -14.79
CA SER A 128 4.02 11.56 -14.31
C SER A 128 4.20 10.60 -15.48
N TYR A 129 5.39 9.98 -15.61
CA TYR A 129 5.67 9.06 -16.72
C TYR A 129 4.73 7.85 -16.75
N THR A 130 4.19 7.44 -15.59
CA THR A 130 3.27 6.31 -15.48
C THR A 130 1.84 6.62 -15.96
N SER A 131 1.49 7.89 -16.17
CA SER A 131 0.22 8.33 -16.76
C SER A 131 0.29 8.62 -18.26
N MET A 132 1.46 8.40 -18.86
CA MET A 132 1.67 8.72 -20.28
C MET A 132 1.32 7.51 -21.16
N GLU A 133 0.73 7.79 -22.31
CA GLU A 133 0.29 6.76 -23.27
C GLU A 133 1.44 5.85 -23.74
N TYR A 134 2.65 6.42 -23.90
CA TYR A 134 3.81 5.64 -24.33
C TYR A 134 4.25 4.57 -23.31
N TRP A 135 3.84 4.65 -22.05
CA TRP A 135 4.21 3.67 -21.01
C TRP A 135 3.39 2.38 -21.15
N SER A 136 3.40 1.87 -22.38
CA SER A 136 2.71 0.67 -22.82
C SER A 136 3.31 -0.61 -22.22
N ALA A 137 2.63 -1.73 -22.41
CA ALA A 137 3.11 -3.05 -21.96
C ALA A 137 4.51 -3.40 -22.55
N GLU A 138 4.78 -3.02 -23.82
CA GLU A 138 6.08 -3.27 -24.46
C GLU A 138 7.19 -2.38 -23.90
N VAL A 139 6.88 -1.12 -23.58
CA VAL A 139 7.87 -0.21 -22.96
C VAL A 139 8.22 -0.69 -21.55
N ARG A 140 7.26 -1.20 -20.79
CA ARG A 140 7.49 -1.71 -19.41
C ARG A 140 8.48 -2.88 -19.35
N LYS A 141 8.71 -3.57 -20.46
CA LYS A 141 9.67 -4.68 -20.55
C LYS A 141 11.12 -4.22 -20.74
N LYS A 142 11.34 -2.97 -21.13
CA LYS A 142 12.68 -2.45 -21.45
C LYS A 142 13.39 -1.93 -20.21
N ASP A 143 14.71 -2.14 -20.17
CA ASP A 143 15.56 -1.51 -19.17
C ASP A 143 15.88 -0.07 -19.59
N PHE A 144 15.96 0.82 -18.59
CA PHE A 144 16.39 2.20 -18.75
C PHE A 144 17.39 2.56 -17.66
N THR A 145 18.41 3.32 -18.04
CA THR A 145 19.17 4.10 -17.06
C THR A 145 18.31 5.21 -16.48
N PRO A 146 18.64 5.76 -15.29
CA PRO A 146 17.90 6.89 -14.73
C PRO A 146 17.81 8.10 -15.68
N ALA A 147 18.88 8.40 -16.42
CA ALA A 147 18.91 9.48 -17.39
C ALA A 147 17.95 9.24 -18.57
N GLU A 148 17.98 8.03 -19.15
CA GLU A 148 17.05 7.64 -20.22
C GLU A 148 15.59 7.67 -19.76
N LEU A 149 15.32 7.29 -18.51
CA LEU A 149 13.99 7.35 -17.95
C LEU A 149 13.52 8.80 -17.78
N ILE A 150 14.41 9.70 -17.33
CA ILE A 150 14.15 11.14 -17.22
C ILE A 150 13.88 11.74 -18.61
N ASP A 151 14.64 11.34 -19.63
CA ASP A 151 14.46 11.81 -21.01
C ASP A 151 13.07 11.52 -21.57
N ARG A 152 12.37 10.53 -21.02
CA ARG A 152 11.00 10.17 -21.45
C ARG A 152 9.94 11.19 -21.06
N PHE A 153 10.14 11.92 -19.96
CA PHE A 153 9.12 12.84 -19.45
C PHE A 153 9.59 14.29 -19.28
N LYS A 154 10.89 14.56 -19.31
CA LYS A 154 11.41 15.90 -18.98
C LYS A 154 10.91 17.03 -19.87
N ASN A 155 10.53 16.75 -21.15
CA ASN A 155 10.07 17.72 -22.11
C ASN A 155 8.53 17.80 -22.22
N GLU A 156 7.80 16.97 -21.45
CA GLU A 156 6.35 17.01 -21.45
C GLU A 156 5.83 18.33 -20.84
N PRO A 157 4.69 18.84 -21.31
CA PRO A 157 4.05 19.98 -20.69
C PRO A 157 3.76 19.71 -19.20
N MET A 158 3.96 20.72 -18.38
CA MET A 158 3.60 20.63 -16.97
C MET A 158 2.07 20.54 -16.79
N ASP A 159 1.62 19.75 -15.84
CA ASP A 159 0.19 19.60 -15.54
C ASP A 159 -0.36 20.85 -14.80
N PHE A 160 0.48 21.53 -13.99
CA PHE A 160 0.15 22.74 -13.21
C PHE A 160 1.43 23.44 -12.71
N ASP A 161 1.30 24.63 -12.18
CA ASP A 161 2.43 25.38 -11.60
C ASP A 161 2.84 24.79 -10.24
N PRO A 162 4.17 24.74 -9.91
CA PRO A 162 4.65 24.17 -8.67
C PRO A 162 3.97 24.77 -7.43
N GLY A 163 3.48 23.91 -6.57
CA GLY A 163 2.77 24.27 -5.35
C GLY A 163 1.26 24.52 -5.51
N ASP A 164 0.72 24.65 -6.71
CA ASP A 164 -0.69 24.97 -6.92
C ASP A 164 -1.63 23.80 -6.69
N GLN A 165 -1.17 22.58 -7.02
CA GLN A 165 -1.98 21.37 -6.88
C GLN A 165 -1.17 20.22 -6.29
N PHE A 166 -1.88 19.27 -5.70
CA PHE A 166 -1.34 17.97 -5.32
C PHE A 166 -1.73 16.93 -6.38
N SER A 167 -0.75 16.35 -7.04
CA SER A 167 -0.94 15.21 -7.94
C SER A 167 0.15 14.18 -7.72
N TYR A 168 -0.25 12.97 -7.27
CA TYR A 168 0.69 11.89 -6.99
C TYR A 168 1.58 11.62 -8.19
N ASN A 169 2.89 11.71 -8.03
CA ASN A 169 3.84 11.78 -9.13
C ASN A 169 5.02 10.83 -8.94
N ASN A 170 5.21 9.92 -9.89
CA ASN A 170 6.35 9.02 -9.90
C ASN A 170 7.60 9.67 -10.53
N SER A 171 7.45 10.55 -11.52
CA SER A 171 8.58 11.25 -12.16
C SER A 171 9.39 12.08 -11.16
N GLY A 172 8.73 12.75 -10.21
CA GLY A 172 9.42 13.47 -9.14
C GLY A 172 10.35 12.56 -8.31
N TYR A 173 9.90 11.34 -8.01
CA TYR A 173 10.72 10.38 -7.27
C TYR A 173 11.83 9.74 -8.11
N ILE A 174 11.68 9.67 -9.43
CA ILE A 174 12.80 9.34 -10.33
C ILE A 174 13.88 10.44 -10.24
N LEU A 175 13.47 11.72 -10.34
CA LEU A 175 14.40 12.83 -10.20
C LEU A 175 15.12 12.86 -8.85
N LEU A 176 14.41 12.61 -7.74
CA LEU A 176 15.02 12.51 -6.42
C LEU A 176 16.09 11.40 -6.34
N GLY A 177 15.83 10.23 -6.96
CA GLY A 177 16.83 9.17 -7.08
C GLY A 177 18.08 9.60 -7.82
N TYR A 178 17.88 10.24 -8.95
CA TYR A 178 18.96 10.75 -9.77
C TYR A 178 19.77 11.86 -9.05
N ILE A 179 19.09 12.73 -8.28
CA ILE A 179 19.75 13.74 -7.43
C ILE A 179 20.65 13.08 -6.38
N ILE A 180 20.20 12.01 -5.72
CA ILE A 180 21.05 11.25 -4.78
C ILE A 180 22.30 10.72 -5.48
N GLU A 181 22.18 10.13 -6.66
CA GLU A 181 23.34 9.64 -7.42
C GLU A 181 24.34 10.76 -7.75
N ARG A 182 23.83 11.89 -8.19
CA ARG A 182 24.68 13.03 -8.53
C ARG A 182 25.43 13.65 -7.33
N ILE A 183 24.78 13.72 -6.19
CA ILE A 183 25.38 14.27 -4.96
C ILE A 183 26.39 13.29 -4.36
N THR A 184 26.08 12.00 -4.38
CA THR A 184 26.88 10.98 -3.67
C THR A 184 27.92 10.32 -4.54
N GLY A 185 27.79 10.39 -5.86
CA GLY A 185 28.63 9.65 -6.81
C GLY A 185 28.40 8.13 -6.81
N ARG A 186 27.35 7.66 -6.14
CA ARG A 186 26.98 6.25 -6.00
C ARG A 186 25.66 6.02 -6.73
N THR A 187 25.43 4.78 -7.19
CA THR A 187 24.09 4.42 -7.69
C THR A 187 23.07 4.51 -6.56
N TYR A 188 21.80 4.79 -6.91
CA TYR A 188 20.72 4.82 -5.92
C TYR A 188 20.59 3.48 -5.17
N GLU A 189 20.71 2.37 -5.89
CA GLU A 189 20.64 1.03 -5.28
C GLU A 189 21.74 0.82 -4.26
N ASP A 190 23.00 1.14 -4.59
CA ASP A 190 24.14 1.02 -3.70
C ASP A 190 23.96 1.93 -2.46
N TYR A 191 23.49 3.16 -2.66
CA TYR A 191 23.22 4.07 -1.56
C TYR A 191 22.19 3.51 -0.57
N ILE A 192 21.02 3.04 -1.07
CA ILE A 192 19.95 2.53 -0.20
C ILE A 192 20.38 1.25 0.51
N GLU A 193 21.02 0.32 -0.18
CA GLU A 193 21.45 -0.94 0.41
C GLU A 193 22.46 -0.72 1.52
N THR A 194 23.49 0.09 1.30
CA THR A 194 24.54 0.29 2.30
C THR A 194 24.15 1.27 3.41
N GLU A 195 23.42 2.36 3.09
CA GLU A 195 23.04 3.35 4.10
C GLU A 195 21.88 2.91 4.98
N PHE A 196 21.01 2.01 4.49
CA PHE A 196 19.85 1.56 5.24
C PHE A 196 19.87 0.06 5.51
N PHE A 197 19.86 -0.78 4.49
CA PHE A 197 19.61 -2.21 4.70
C PHE A 197 20.75 -2.88 5.48
N ASP A 198 22.00 -2.62 5.10
CA ASP A 198 23.16 -3.19 5.78
C ASP A 198 23.29 -2.64 7.22
N LYS A 199 23.13 -1.32 7.39
CA LYS A 199 23.25 -0.68 8.72
C LYS A 199 22.17 -1.14 9.69
N LEU A 200 20.95 -1.37 9.21
CA LEU A 200 19.82 -1.81 10.02
C LEU A 200 19.70 -3.33 10.13
N GLY A 201 20.53 -4.09 9.41
CA GLY A 201 20.44 -5.54 9.37
C GLY A 201 19.17 -6.07 8.66
N MET A 202 18.63 -5.34 7.70
CA MET A 202 17.48 -5.71 6.87
C MET A 202 17.89 -6.70 5.77
N LYS A 203 18.25 -7.93 6.17
CA LYS A 203 18.96 -8.92 5.33
C LYS A 203 18.16 -9.41 4.12
N ASN A 204 16.85 -9.25 4.13
CA ASN A 204 15.94 -9.68 3.06
C ASN A 204 15.45 -8.50 2.20
N SER A 205 15.93 -7.28 2.48
CA SER A 205 15.60 -6.08 1.72
C SER A 205 16.68 -5.77 0.70
N ARG A 206 16.27 -5.38 -0.50
CA ARG A 206 17.18 -5.05 -1.59
C ARG A 206 16.53 -4.25 -2.71
N TYR A 207 17.34 -3.72 -3.59
CA TYR A 207 16.87 -3.19 -4.85
C TYR A 207 16.52 -4.35 -5.81
N GLY A 208 15.46 -4.23 -6.59
CA GLY A 208 14.95 -5.28 -7.47
C GLY A 208 15.73 -5.44 -8.75
N ARG A 209 16.96 -5.96 -8.69
CA ARG A 209 17.75 -6.26 -9.90
C ARG A 209 17.14 -7.44 -10.66
N PRO A 210 16.86 -7.31 -11.98
CA PRO A 210 16.24 -8.40 -12.76
C PRO A 210 17.07 -9.69 -12.79
N SER A 211 18.40 -9.58 -12.74
CA SER A 211 19.33 -10.70 -12.82
C SER A 211 19.62 -11.37 -11.48
N GLU A 212 19.16 -10.80 -10.36
CA GLU A 212 19.47 -11.31 -9.03
C GLU A 212 18.53 -12.46 -8.62
N LEU A 213 19.12 -13.56 -8.16
CA LEU A 213 18.37 -14.66 -7.55
C LEU A 213 18.08 -14.33 -6.09
N ILE A 214 16.81 -14.11 -5.78
CA ILE A 214 16.33 -13.74 -4.45
C ILE A 214 15.67 -14.94 -3.81
N GLN A 215 16.25 -15.45 -2.72
CA GLN A 215 15.65 -16.54 -1.94
C GLN A 215 14.30 -16.09 -1.38
N ASN A 216 13.35 -17.01 -1.30
CA ASN A 216 12.02 -16.78 -0.77
C ASN A 216 11.26 -15.61 -1.44
N LYS A 217 11.60 -15.25 -2.67
CA LYS A 217 10.82 -14.25 -3.39
C LYS A 217 9.49 -14.84 -3.81
N ALA A 218 8.39 -14.24 -3.36
CA ALA A 218 7.06 -14.61 -3.82
C ALA A 218 6.91 -14.31 -5.33
N LYS A 219 6.22 -15.20 -6.05
CA LYS A 219 5.79 -14.98 -7.43
C LYS A 219 4.62 -13.99 -7.43
N GLY A 220 4.61 -13.08 -8.38
CA GLY A 220 3.58 -12.05 -8.46
C GLY A 220 2.45 -12.44 -9.40
N TYR A 221 1.22 -12.15 -8.99
CA TYR A 221 -0.01 -12.42 -9.74
C TYR A 221 -0.84 -11.15 -9.95
N ASP A 222 -1.74 -11.22 -10.92
CA ASP A 222 -2.73 -10.18 -11.17
C ASP A 222 -4.08 -10.84 -11.46
N ALA A 223 -5.15 -10.08 -11.54
CA ALA A 223 -6.40 -10.56 -12.08
C ALA A 223 -6.62 -9.95 -13.47
N ASP A 224 -7.12 -10.75 -14.42
CA ASP A 224 -7.56 -10.25 -15.70
C ASP A 224 -8.93 -9.53 -15.60
N ASP A 225 -9.45 -9.08 -16.72
CA ASP A 225 -10.73 -8.35 -16.77
C ASP A 225 -11.94 -9.21 -16.36
N THR A 226 -11.79 -10.54 -16.36
CA THR A 226 -12.83 -11.50 -15.90
C THR A 226 -12.70 -11.79 -14.40
N GLY A 227 -11.58 -11.40 -13.78
CA GLY A 227 -11.23 -11.68 -12.39
C GLY A 227 -10.45 -12.98 -12.21
N GLU A 228 -10.10 -13.69 -13.29
CA GLU A 228 -9.22 -14.86 -13.19
C GLU A 228 -7.80 -14.47 -12.83
N ILE A 229 -7.17 -15.27 -11.97
CA ILE A 229 -5.79 -15.03 -11.53
C ILE A 229 -4.83 -15.45 -12.65
N ILE A 230 -4.01 -14.51 -13.04
CA ILE A 230 -2.98 -14.67 -14.07
C ILE A 230 -1.59 -14.33 -13.52
N ASN A 231 -0.54 -14.82 -14.17
CA ASN A 231 0.81 -14.36 -13.91
C ASN A 231 0.91 -12.85 -14.16
N ALA A 232 1.49 -12.11 -13.23
CA ALA A 232 1.64 -10.68 -13.40
C ALA A 232 2.46 -10.35 -14.68
N PRO A 233 2.03 -9.37 -15.47
CA PRO A 233 2.81 -8.92 -16.62
C PRO A 233 4.21 -8.49 -16.19
N TYR A 234 5.21 -8.82 -17.01
CA TYR A 234 6.58 -8.43 -16.70
C TYR A 234 6.74 -6.91 -16.64
N LEU A 235 7.50 -6.47 -15.66
CA LEU A 235 7.94 -5.08 -15.49
C LEU A 235 9.43 -5.07 -15.17
N SER A 236 10.24 -4.41 -16.01
CA SER A 236 11.63 -4.15 -15.66
C SER A 236 11.70 -3.25 -14.42
N MET A 237 12.45 -3.70 -13.42
CA MET A 237 12.58 -2.96 -12.15
C MET A 237 13.46 -1.72 -12.27
N THR A 238 14.13 -1.52 -13.40
CA THR A 238 14.80 -0.25 -13.70
C THR A 238 13.83 0.90 -13.89
N GLN A 239 12.57 0.63 -14.28
CA GLN A 239 11.57 1.67 -14.54
C GLN A 239 10.89 2.24 -13.29
N PRO A 240 10.44 1.44 -12.29
CA PRO A 240 10.00 2.03 -11.04
C PRO A 240 11.16 2.66 -10.25
N TYR A 241 12.41 2.21 -10.45
CA TYR A 241 13.62 2.80 -9.92
C TYR A 241 13.41 3.33 -8.48
N ALA A 242 13.72 4.57 -8.23
CA ALA A 242 13.59 5.19 -6.92
C ALA A 242 12.13 5.48 -6.47
N ALA A 243 11.15 5.29 -7.35
CA ALA A 243 9.74 5.44 -7.02
C ALA A 243 9.07 4.14 -6.54
N GLY A 244 9.69 2.94 -6.81
CA GLY A 244 8.98 1.70 -6.53
C GLY A 244 9.79 0.39 -6.64
N ALA A 245 11.13 0.41 -6.76
CA ALA A 245 11.89 -0.79 -7.09
C ALA A 245 12.39 -1.62 -5.90
N LEU A 246 12.11 -1.23 -4.66
CA LEU A 246 12.58 -1.98 -3.50
C LEU A 246 11.74 -3.24 -3.25
N LEU A 247 12.44 -4.26 -2.76
CA LEU A 247 11.87 -5.50 -2.26
C LEU A 247 12.17 -5.63 -0.76
N SER A 248 11.25 -6.24 -0.01
CA SER A 248 11.44 -6.47 1.42
C SER A 248 10.52 -7.57 1.94
N THR A 249 10.69 -7.93 3.21
CA THR A 249 9.76 -8.71 4.02
C THR A 249 8.97 -7.78 4.95
N THR A 250 7.87 -8.25 5.51
CA THR A 250 7.12 -7.50 6.52
C THR A 250 7.98 -7.26 7.77
N ARG A 251 8.84 -8.22 8.14
CA ARG A 251 9.78 -8.10 9.26
C ARG A 251 10.82 -7.01 9.03
N ASP A 252 11.49 -7.00 7.88
CA ASP A 252 12.49 -5.97 7.58
C ASP A 252 11.86 -4.57 7.54
N LEU A 253 10.61 -4.48 7.02
CA LEU A 253 9.92 -3.19 7.04
C LEU A 253 9.54 -2.73 8.46
N SER A 254 9.34 -3.66 9.42
CA SER A 254 9.16 -3.27 10.83
C SER A 254 10.45 -2.73 11.45
N ILE A 255 11.61 -3.29 11.09
CA ILE A 255 12.94 -2.77 11.49
C ILE A 255 13.13 -1.36 10.94
N TRP A 256 12.81 -1.15 9.65
CA TRP A 256 12.83 0.17 9.03
C TRP A 256 11.97 1.18 9.79
N ASN A 257 10.71 0.81 10.07
CA ASN A 257 9.78 1.68 10.78
C ASN A 257 10.33 2.06 12.17
N GLU A 258 10.84 1.08 12.92
CA GLU A 258 11.40 1.30 14.25
C GLU A 258 12.59 2.27 14.20
N ALA A 259 13.53 2.06 13.27
CA ALA A 259 14.70 2.93 13.11
C ALA A 259 14.32 4.37 12.73
N VAL A 260 13.33 4.55 11.84
CA VAL A 260 12.84 5.89 11.46
C VAL A 260 12.22 6.61 12.66
N PHE A 261 11.33 5.95 13.39
CA PHE A 261 10.59 6.59 14.48
C PHE A 261 11.38 6.67 15.80
N ASN A 262 12.49 5.94 15.91
CA ASN A 262 13.47 6.10 16.99
C ASN A 262 14.60 7.10 16.65
N TYR A 263 14.48 7.80 15.51
CA TYR A 263 15.44 8.84 15.06
C TYR A 263 16.86 8.30 14.81
N GLU A 264 16.99 7.02 14.43
CA GLU A 264 18.31 6.42 14.15
C GLU A 264 18.87 6.84 12.79
N LEU A 265 18.00 7.26 11.87
CA LEU A 265 18.35 7.58 10.49
C LEU A 265 18.35 9.08 10.19
N ILE A 266 17.44 9.82 10.76
CA ILE A 266 17.28 11.28 10.64
C ILE A 266 16.87 11.86 12.00
N SER A 267 17.12 13.14 12.19
CA SER A 267 16.74 13.85 13.42
C SER A 267 15.22 13.91 13.60
N LYS A 268 14.80 14.18 14.82
CA LYS A 268 13.39 14.41 15.13
C LYS A 268 12.81 15.56 14.30
N GLU A 269 13.59 16.63 14.14
CA GLU A 269 13.20 17.81 13.38
C GLU A 269 12.93 17.48 11.91
N SER A 270 13.79 16.66 11.29
CA SER A 270 13.61 16.20 9.91
C SER A 270 12.42 15.27 9.78
N LEU A 271 12.19 14.39 10.76
CA LEU A 271 11.02 13.50 10.75
C LEU A 271 9.72 14.29 10.95
N ASP A 272 9.69 15.26 11.87
CA ASP A 272 8.53 16.14 12.08
C ASP A 272 8.21 16.94 10.80
N LEU A 273 9.25 17.42 10.10
CA LEU A 273 9.10 18.07 8.79
C LEU A 273 8.49 17.11 7.76
N ALA A 274 8.97 15.88 7.67
CA ALA A 274 8.45 14.87 6.76
C ALA A 274 6.98 14.53 7.03
N HIS A 275 6.54 14.63 8.29
CA HIS A 275 5.16 14.37 8.72
C HIS A 275 4.29 15.65 8.77
N THR A 276 4.85 16.80 8.39
CA THR A 276 4.06 18.02 8.24
C THR A 276 3.18 17.91 6.98
N ARG A 277 1.91 18.29 7.12
CA ARG A 277 0.97 18.26 6.00
C ARG A 277 1.39 19.26 4.93
N THR A 278 1.45 18.79 3.69
CA THR A 278 1.67 19.64 2.51
C THR A 278 0.63 20.76 2.46
N ILE A 279 1.09 21.99 2.27
CA ILE A 279 0.25 23.19 2.13
C ILE A 279 0.44 23.69 0.69
N LEU A 280 -0.66 23.80 -0.06
CA LEU A 280 -0.64 24.36 -1.40
C LEU A 280 -0.54 25.89 -1.37
N ASN A 281 -0.18 26.50 -2.50
CA ASN A 281 -0.16 27.96 -2.66
C ASN A 281 -1.51 28.63 -2.31
N SER A 282 -2.62 27.91 -2.47
CA SER A 282 -3.96 28.33 -2.07
C SER A 282 -4.20 28.33 -0.55
N GLY A 283 -3.26 27.76 0.24
CA GLY A 283 -3.44 27.52 1.69
C GLY A 283 -4.14 26.19 2.00
N GLU A 284 -4.60 25.43 1.02
CA GLU A 284 -5.21 24.11 1.24
C GLU A 284 -4.20 23.12 1.80
N LYS A 285 -4.61 22.37 2.85
CA LYS A 285 -3.77 21.35 3.49
C LYS A 285 -4.14 19.96 2.99
N LYS A 286 -3.16 19.24 2.45
CA LYS A 286 -3.32 17.85 2.01
C LYS A 286 -2.98 16.86 3.14
N TYR A 287 -3.57 15.67 3.12
CA TYR A 287 -3.24 14.57 4.06
C TYR A 287 -2.02 13.77 3.57
N SER A 288 -0.97 14.48 3.18
CA SER A 288 0.29 13.96 2.69
C SER A 288 1.44 14.84 3.14
N GLY A 289 2.61 14.24 3.40
CA GLY A 289 3.88 14.89 3.69
C GLY A 289 4.96 14.40 2.73
N LEU A 290 6.22 14.36 3.19
CA LEU A 290 7.36 13.96 2.38
C LEU A 290 7.52 12.43 2.40
N GLY A 291 6.86 11.72 1.48
CA GLY A 291 6.92 10.25 1.36
C GLY A 291 5.93 9.49 2.24
N TRP A 292 5.08 10.17 3.00
CA TRP A 292 4.04 9.56 3.83
C TRP A 292 2.67 10.19 3.59
N ARG A 293 1.63 9.44 3.96
CA ARG A 293 0.24 9.86 4.00
C ARG A 293 -0.31 9.78 5.42
N PHE A 294 -1.32 10.56 5.69
CA PHE A 294 -1.93 10.66 7.01
C PHE A 294 -3.41 10.36 6.95
N ASN A 295 -3.89 9.59 7.91
CA ASN A 295 -5.32 9.36 8.09
C ASN A 295 -5.62 9.08 9.58
N ARG A 296 -6.85 8.64 9.88
CA ARG A 296 -7.25 8.17 11.20
C ARG A 296 -7.95 6.82 11.08
N LEU A 297 -7.70 5.96 12.06
CA LEU A 297 -8.43 4.72 12.25
C LEU A 297 -9.07 4.74 13.63
N LYS A 298 -10.40 4.78 13.67
CA LYS A 298 -11.17 4.84 14.94
C LYS A 298 -10.62 5.89 15.94
N GLY A 299 -10.26 7.06 15.43
CA GLY A 299 -9.72 8.17 16.20
C GLY A 299 -8.21 8.21 16.34
N SER A 300 -7.51 7.08 16.29
CA SER A 300 -6.03 7.01 16.33
C SER A 300 -5.42 7.60 15.06
N TYR A 301 -4.42 8.46 15.21
CA TYR A 301 -3.69 9.06 14.09
C TYR A 301 -2.75 8.02 13.46
N ALA A 302 -2.72 7.97 12.15
CA ALA A 302 -1.94 7.02 11.40
C ALA A 302 -1.06 7.70 10.35
N ILE A 303 0.20 7.30 10.31
CA ILE A 303 1.20 7.64 9.30
C ILE A 303 1.41 6.39 8.45
N ASN A 304 1.17 6.48 7.14
CA ASN A 304 1.11 5.28 6.32
C ASN A 304 1.62 5.51 4.89
N HIS A 305 1.86 4.42 4.19
CA HIS A 305 1.95 4.40 2.73
C HIS A 305 1.54 3.03 2.21
N SER A 306 0.93 3.02 1.04
CA SER A 306 0.60 1.79 0.30
C SER A 306 1.49 1.67 -0.94
N GLY A 307 1.65 0.46 -1.44
CA GLY A 307 2.36 0.18 -2.67
C GLY A 307 1.52 -0.67 -3.60
N ARG A 308 1.57 -0.38 -4.89
CA ARG A 308 0.97 -1.22 -5.92
C ARG A 308 1.92 -1.25 -7.12
N ILE A 309 2.29 -2.44 -7.53
CA ILE A 309 3.20 -2.71 -8.65
C ILE A 309 2.81 -4.06 -9.25
N ASN A 310 3.24 -4.34 -10.49
CA ASN A 310 2.95 -5.60 -11.16
C ASN A 310 3.16 -6.80 -10.24
N GLY A 311 2.08 -7.53 -9.98
CA GLY A 311 2.04 -8.73 -9.15
C GLY A 311 1.97 -8.52 -7.65
N PHE A 312 1.97 -7.27 -7.13
CA PHE A 312 2.05 -7.04 -5.69
C PHE A 312 1.25 -5.82 -5.27
N ALA A 313 0.63 -5.94 -4.08
CA ALA A 313 0.03 -4.85 -3.35
C ALA A 313 0.51 -4.88 -1.89
N THR A 314 0.85 -3.72 -1.34
CA THR A 314 1.41 -3.59 0.01
C THR A 314 0.78 -2.43 0.76
N HIS A 315 0.67 -2.55 2.08
CA HIS A 315 0.24 -1.44 2.92
C HIS A 315 0.97 -1.51 4.26
N ALA A 316 1.49 -0.38 4.71
CA ALA A 316 2.10 -0.24 6.03
C ALA A 316 1.57 1.01 6.71
N SER A 317 1.25 0.89 8.01
CA SER A 317 0.75 1.99 8.86
C SER A 317 1.42 1.96 10.22
N TYR A 318 1.78 3.13 10.72
CA TYR A 318 2.27 3.34 12.07
C TYR A 318 1.33 4.29 12.82
N PHE A 319 1.05 3.96 14.07
CA PHE A 319 0.22 4.73 14.99
C PHE A 319 1.13 5.23 16.13
N PRO A 320 1.64 6.46 16.02
CA PRO A 320 2.71 6.92 16.91
C PRO A 320 2.29 7.07 18.37
N GLU A 321 1.05 7.42 18.66
CA GLU A 321 0.56 7.57 20.03
C GLU A 321 0.50 6.23 20.76
N GLU A 322 0.12 5.15 20.05
CA GLU A 322 0.01 3.80 20.60
C GLU A 322 1.26 2.93 20.31
N GLN A 323 2.20 3.46 19.53
CA GLN A 323 3.42 2.77 19.05
C GLN A 323 3.10 1.42 18.39
N VAL A 324 2.02 1.37 17.61
CA VAL A 324 1.60 0.20 16.84
C VAL A 324 2.06 0.35 15.40
N PHE A 325 2.74 -0.67 14.87
CA PHE A 325 3.05 -0.78 13.45
C PHE A 325 2.40 -2.03 12.87
N VAL A 326 1.82 -1.87 11.69
CA VAL A 326 1.23 -2.98 10.93
C VAL A 326 1.66 -2.89 9.48
N ALA A 327 2.15 -4.00 8.93
CA ALA A 327 2.38 -4.14 7.49
C ALA A 327 1.70 -5.41 6.97
N VAL A 328 1.06 -5.28 5.81
CA VAL A 328 0.42 -6.38 5.08
C VAL A 328 0.86 -6.31 3.62
N PHE A 329 1.42 -7.41 3.11
CA PHE A 329 1.89 -7.57 1.74
C PHE A 329 1.12 -8.69 1.06
N SER A 330 0.67 -8.43 -0.17
CA SER A 330 0.07 -9.43 -1.05
C SER A 330 0.92 -9.65 -2.28
N ASN A 331 1.01 -10.90 -2.73
CA ASN A 331 1.61 -11.27 -4.01
C ASN A 331 0.58 -11.31 -5.15
N CYS A 332 -0.52 -10.59 -5.00
CA CYS A 332 -1.47 -10.30 -6.07
C CYS A 332 -1.78 -8.80 -6.07
N ARG A 333 -1.57 -8.13 -7.21
CA ARG A 333 -1.82 -6.69 -7.35
C ARG A 333 -3.30 -6.34 -7.15
N SER A 334 -4.19 -7.25 -7.49
CA SER A 334 -5.63 -7.08 -7.37
C SER A 334 -6.15 -7.29 -5.96
N ASN A 335 -5.39 -7.95 -5.06
CA ASN A 335 -5.74 -8.14 -3.67
C ASN A 335 -5.30 -6.93 -2.84
N ASP A 336 -6.22 -6.00 -2.55
CA ASP A 336 -5.91 -4.81 -1.74
C ASP A 336 -5.72 -5.17 -0.26
N PRO A 337 -4.52 -5.02 0.31
CA PRO A 337 -4.25 -5.35 1.70
C PRO A 337 -4.77 -4.30 2.70
N SER A 338 -5.33 -3.18 2.23
CA SER A 338 -5.65 -2.03 3.07
C SER A 338 -6.69 -2.34 4.14
N PHE A 339 -7.69 -3.15 3.80
CA PHE A 339 -8.72 -3.51 4.76
C PHE A 339 -8.19 -4.46 5.84
N LEU A 340 -7.46 -5.51 5.45
CA LEU A 340 -6.82 -6.43 6.38
C LEU A 340 -5.86 -5.69 7.31
N MET A 341 -5.02 -4.77 6.78
CA MET A 341 -4.16 -3.91 7.57
C MET A 341 -4.97 -3.12 8.63
N ARG A 342 -6.11 -2.53 8.24
CA ARG A 342 -6.99 -1.79 9.18
C ARG A 342 -7.59 -2.69 10.25
N GLN A 343 -7.96 -3.94 9.92
CA GLN A 343 -8.48 -4.90 10.90
C GLN A 343 -7.42 -5.29 11.92
N LEU A 344 -6.21 -5.68 11.46
CA LEU A 344 -5.08 -6.03 12.31
C LEU A 344 -4.67 -4.84 13.21
N ALA A 345 -4.62 -3.63 12.63
CA ALA A 345 -4.31 -2.42 13.39
C ALA A 345 -5.39 -2.10 14.44
N ALA A 346 -6.67 -2.21 14.08
CA ALA A 346 -7.77 -1.96 15.01
C ALA A 346 -7.78 -2.93 16.19
N GLU A 347 -7.40 -4.19 15.95
CA GLU A 347 -7.21 -5.19 17.00
C GLU A 347 -6.07 -4.79 17.94
N ALA A 348 -4.88 -4.46 17.39
CA ALA A 348 -3.73 -4.00 18.18
C ALA A 348 -3.99 -2.72 18.98
N LEU A 349 -4.84 -1.83 18.45
CA LEU A 349 -5.25 -0.60 19.12
C LEU A 349 -6.31 -0.82 20.22
N GLY A 350 -6.79 -2.06 20.44
CA GLY A 350 -7.89 -2.36 21.34
C GLY A 350 -9.24 -1.77 20.91
N LYS A 351 -9.39 -1.51 19.61
CA LYS A 351 -10.59 -0.90 18.99
C LYS A 351 -11.07 -1.75 17.80
N PRO A 352 -11.32 -3.06 17.97
CA PRO A 352 -11.58 -3.97 16.87
C PRO A 352 -12.68 -3.49 15.93
N ILE A 353 -12.55 -3.80 14.65
CA ILE A 353 -13.60 -3.57 13.66
C ILE A 353 -14.61 -4.70 13.81
N THR A 354 -15.68 -4.42 14.51
CA THR A 354 -16.79 -5.37 14.68
C THR A 354 -17.82 -5.17 13.59
N PHE A 355 -18.31 -6.28 13.04
CA PHE A 355 -19.51 -6.30 12.24
C PHE A 355 -20.67 -6.76 13.13
N PRO A 356 -21.91 -6.35 12.86
CA PRO A 356 -23.06 -6.93 13.54
C PRO A 356 -22.94 -8.45 13.45
N ALA A 357 -23.20 -9.13 14.57
CA ALA A 357 -23.12 -10.59 14.63
C ALA A 357 -23.93 -11.18 13.47
N ASP A 358 -23.39 -12.29 12.92
CA ASP A 358 -23.88 -13.01 11.74
C ASP A 358 -25.41 -12.92 11.57
N ILE A 359 -25.82 -11.99 10.72
CA ILE A 359 -27.21 -11.99 10.24
C ILE A 359 -27.28 -13.17 9.30
N ASN A 360 -27.85 -14.25 9.80
CA ASN A 360 -28.09 -15.44 8.98
C ASN A 360 -29.13 -15.06 7.92
N ILE A 361 -28.68 -14.93 6.69
CA ILE A 361 -29.56 -14.72 5.54
C ILE A 361 -29.83 -16.08 4.93
N GLU A 362 -31.10 -16.43 4.79
CA GLU A 362 -31.52 -17.67 4.14
C GLU A 362 -30.82 -17.85 2.79
N PRO A 363 -30.25 -19.04 2.49
CA PRO A 363 -29.50 -19.27 1.25
C PRO A 363 -30.26 -18.92 -0.02
N ALA A 364 -31.58 -19.16 -0.06
CA ALA A 364 -32.45 -18.80 -1.17
C ALA A 364 -32.50 -17.28 -1.38
N LEU A 365 -32.51 -16.51 -0.30
CA LEU A 365 -32.48 -15.04 -0.37
C LEU A 365 -31.09 -14.53 -0.81
N LEU A 366 -29.99 -15.11 -0.32
CA LEU A 366 -28.65 -14.79 -0.80
C LEU A 366 -28.53 -15.01 -2.31
N HIS A 367 -29.09 -16.11 -2.80
CA HIS A 367 -29.07 -16.42 -4.24
C HIS A 367 -29.85 -15.39 -5.08
N SER A 368 -30.91 -14.78 -4.52
CA SER A 368 -31.70 -13.76 -5.23
C SER A 368 -30.94 -12.46 -5.48
N TYR A 369 -29.89 -12.16 -4.68
CA TYR A 369 -29.03 -10.98 -4.87
C TYR A 369 -27.98 -11.17 -5.96
N VAL A 370 -27.70 -12.41 -6.36
CA VAL A 370 -26.73 -12.72 -7.42
C VAL A 370 -27.19 -12.12 -8.74
N GLY A 371 -26.25 -11.54 -9.50
CA GLY A 371 -26.53 -10.98 -10.82
C GLY A 371 -25.61 -9.84 -11.19
N SER A 372 -25.86 -9.25 -12.35
CA SER A 372 -25.15 -8.12 -12.91
C SER A 372 -25.94 -6.83 -12.68
N TYR A 373 -25.28 -5.80 -12.15
CA TYR A 373 -25.89 -4.52 -11.78
C TYR A 373 -25.18 -3.37 -12.51
N GLN A 374 -25.86 -2.71 -13.42
CA GLN A 374 -25.32 -1.68 -14.31
C GLN A 374 -25.54 -0.27 -13.75
N ILE A 375 -24.48 0.50 -13.55
CA ILE A 375 -24.51 1.94 -13.22
C ILE A 375 -24.49 2.76 -14.52
N GLU A 376 -23.53 2.43 -15.41
CA GLU A 376 -23.32 3.06 -16.72
C GLU A 376 -23.09 1.94 -17.76
N PRO A 377 -23.19 2.21 -19.07
CA PRO A 377 -23.06 1.18 -20.12
C PRO A 377 -21.83 0.29 -19.95
N ASP A 378 -20.70 0.86 -19.56
CA ASP A 378 -19.42 0.16 -19.40
C ASP A 378 -19.04 -0.10 -17.93
N TYR A 379 -19.97 0.16 -16.98
CA TYR A 379 -19.72 -0.04 -15.56
C TYR A 379 -20.74 -0.97 -14.92
N ILE A 380 -20.44 -2.26 -14.95
CA ILE A 380 -21.30 -3.33 -14.44
C ILE A 380 -20.65 -3.96 -13.21
N ILE A 381 -21.37 -3.95 -12.09
CA ILE A 381 -20.98 -4.64 -10.86
C ILE A 381 -21.55 -6.04 -10.88
N LYS A 382 -20.69 -7.05 -10.80
CA LYS A 382 -21.11 -8.45 -10.65
C LYS A 382 -21.25 -8.80 -9.18
N VAL A 383 -22.40 -9.32 -8.78
CA VAL A 383 -22.62 -9.90 -7.45
C VAL A 383 -22.68 -11.41 -7.57
N THR A 384 -21.84 -12.10 -6.83
CA THR A 384 -21.72 -13.56 -6.82
C THR A 384 -21.92 -14.12 -5.42
N SER A 385 -22.21 -15.41 -5.31
CA SER A 385 -22.31 -16.12 -4.03
C SER A 385 -21.36 -17.31 -4.01
N GLN A 386 -20.56 -17.42 -2.96
CA GLN A 386 -19.66 -18.53 -2.71
C GLN A 386 -19.72 -18.90 -1.22
N GLU A 387 -19.87 -20.18 -0.90
CA GLU A 387 -19.90 -20.70 0.47
C GLU A 387 -20.86 -19.94 1.40
N GLY A 388 -22.04 -19.57 0.89
CA GLY A 388 -23.06 -18.86 1.68
C GLY A 388 -22.74 -17.39 1.97
N ARG A 389 -21.79 -16.80 1.23
CA ARG A 389 -21.41 -15.37 1.31
C ARG A 389 -21.62 -14.70 -0.04
N LEU A 390 -21.93 -13.41 -0.01
CA LEU A 390 -21.98 -12.58 -1.20
C LEU A 390 -20.67 -11.85 -1.41
N PHE A 391 -20.34 -11.67 -2.68
CA PHE A 391 -19.21 -10.89 -3.14
C PHE A 391 -19.66 -9.92 -4.23
N ALA A 392 -19.02 -8.76 -4.31
CA ALA A 392 -19.23 -7.82 -5.40
C ALA A 392 -17.91 -7.52 -6.11
N GLN A 393 -17.95 -7.39 -7.42
CA GLN A 393 -16.81 -7.01 -8.23
C GLN A 393 -17.21 -5.93 -9.23
N ALA A 394 -16.51 -4.80 -9.18
CA ALA A 394 -16.58 -3.75 -10.20
C ALA A 394 -15.52 -3.98 -11.30
N PRO A 395 -15.70 -3.43 -12.52
CA PRO A 395 -14.73 -3.57 -13.59
C PRO A 395 -13.33 -3.16 -13.19
N GLY A 396 -12.33 -4.02 -13.45
CA GLY A 396 -10.93 -3.77 -13.13
C GLY A 396 -10.60 -3.71 -11.62
N GLN A 397 -11.54 -4.13 -10.76
CA GLN A 397 -11.34 -4.15 -9.29
C GLN A 397 -11.36 -5.56 -8.74
N SER A 398 -10.77 -5.72 -7.56
CA SER A 398 -10.79 -6.98 -6.80
C SER A 398 -12.21 -7.36 -6.39
N ILE A 399 -12.44 -8.65 -6.22
CA ILE A 399 -13.67 -9.18 -5.61
C ILE A 399 -13.69 -8.75 -4.13
N LEU A 400 -14.81 -8.17 -3.70
CA LEU A 400 -15.01 -7.68 -2.33
C LEU A 400 -16.08 -8.51 -1.63
N PRO A 401 -15.81 -9.08 -0.45
CA PRO A 401 -16.85 -9.73 0.35
C PRO A 401 -17.88 -8.71 0.82
N LEU A 402 -19.13 -9.07 0.73
CA LEU A 402 -20.26 -8.29 1.23
C LEU A 402 -20.70 -8.84 2.60
N ILE A 403 -20.57 -8.03 3.63
CA ILE A 403 -20.92 -8.40 5.00
C ILE A 403 -22.37 -7.96 5.26
N PRO A 404 -23.30 -8.88 5.57
CA PRO A 404 -24.67 -8.51 5.85
C PRO A 404 -24.74 -7.69 7.13
N ILE A 405 -25.46 -6.56 7.10
CA ILE A 405 -25.71 -5.71 8.26
C ILE A 405 -27.23 -5.66 8.61
N LYS A 406 -28.04 -6.03 7.67
CA LYS A 406 -29.50 -6.21 7.77
C LYS A 406 -29.98 -6.99 6.56
N LYS A 407 -31.23 -7.50 6.57
CA LYS A 407 -31.88 -7.98 5.37
C LYS A 407 -31.76 -6.94 4.26
N ASP A 408 -31.37 -7.33 3.07
CA ASP A 408 -31.16 -6.51 1.87
C ASP A 408 -30.07 -5.42 1.99
N ARG A 409 -29.28 -5.36 3.11
CA ARG A 409 -28.23 -4.38 3.31
C ARG A 409 -26.91 -5.04 3.71
N PHE A 410 -25.85 -4.64 3.03
CA PHE A 410 -24.51 -5.19 3.19
C PHE A 410 -23.49 -4.07 3.30
N LYS A 411 -22.37 -4.34 3.93
CA LYS A 411 -21.17 -3.49 3.88
C LYS A 411 -20.08 -4.14 3.02
N ALA A 412 -19.40 -3.32 2.25
CA ALA A 412 -18.09 -3.61 1.66
C ALA A 412 -17.04 -2.75 2.39
N PRO A 413 -16.50 -3.23 3.53
CA PRO A 413 -15.69 -2.40 4.41
C PRO A 413 -14.35 -2.00 3.81
N GLN A 414 -13.88 -2.74 2.82
CA GLN A 414 -12.62 -2.48 2.10
C GLN A 414 -12.63 -1.11 1.42
N ILE A 415 -13.80 -0.70 0.95
CA ILE A 415 -14.02 0.56 0.23
C ILE A 415 -14.94 1.53 0.99
N ASP A 416 -15.27 1.21 2.26
CA ASP A 416 -16.21 1.95 3.11
C ASP A 416 -17.56 2.21 2.43
N ALA A 417 -18.06 1.20 1.72
CA ALA A 417 -19.35 1.27 1.03
C ALA A 417 -20.42 0.48 1.77
N GLU A 418 -21.66 1.01 1.73
CA GLU A 418 -22.86 0.27 2.05
C GLU A 418 -23.63 -0.03 0.76
N LEU A 419 -24.10 -1.27 0.63
CA LEU A 419 -24.87 -1.76 -0.51
C LEU A 419 -26.26 -2.13 -0.02
N ARG A 420 -27.28 -1.69 -0.74
CA ARG A 420 -28.69 -1.99 -0.45
C ARG A 420 -29.38 -2.52 -1.68
N PHE A 421 -29.84 -3.77 -1.61
CA PHE A 421 -30.66 -4.36 -2.67
C PHE A 421 -32.10 -3.85 -2.58
N ILE A 422 -32.63 -3.39 -3.69
CA ILE A 422 -33.99 -2.84 -3.80
C ILE A 422 -34.88 -3.88 -4.44
N THR A 423 -35.89 -4.31 -3.69
CA THR A 423 -36.87 -5.30 -4.13
C THR A 423 -38.18 -4.58 -4.51
N LYS A 424 -38.74 -4.95 -5.64
CA LYS A 424 -40.07 -4.56 -6.07
C LYS A 424 -40.85 -5.83 -6.50
N ASP A 425 -42.02 -6.00 -5.99
CA ASP A 425 -42.90 -7.16 -6.27
C ASP A 425 -42.21 -8.53 -6.06
N GLY A 426 -41.35 -8.61 -5.00
CA GLY A 426 -40.59 -9.80 -4.63
C GLY A 426 -39.34 -10.07 -5.48
N VAL A 427 -39.02 -9.24 -6.46
CA VAL A 427 -37.84 -9.37 -7.34
C VAL A 427 -36.86 -8.25 -7.09
N ILE A 428 -35.55 -8.58 -7.03
CA ILE A 428 -34.48 -7.58 -6.92
C ILE A 428 -34.38 -6.80 -8.24
N GLN A 429 -34.59 -5.48 -8.18
CA GLN A 429 -34.61 -4.58 -9.34
C GLN A 429 -33.29 -3.80 -9.48
N SER A 430 -32.68 -3.44 -8.36
CA SER A 430 -31.47 -2.60 -8.39
C SER A 430 -30.65 -2.78 -7.12
N LEU A 431 -29.41 -2.32 -7.21
CA LEU A 431 -28.45 -2.21 -6.14
C LEU A 431 -28.14 -0.72 -5.91
N MET A 432 -28.44 -0.21 -4.73
CA MET A 432 -28.05 1.13 -4.31
C MET A 432 -26.72 1.06 -3.54
N ILE A 433 -25.77 1.90 -3.90
CA ILE A 433 -24.42 1.93 -3.34
C ILE A 433 -24.17 3.29 -2.72
N PHE A 434 -23.76 3.31 -1.46
CA PHE A 434 -23.41 4.50 -0.69
C PHE A 434 -21.89 4.50 -0.46
N GLN A 435 -21.16 5.30 -1.25
CA GLN A 435 -19.69 5.43 -1.16
C GLN A 435 -19.29 6.85 -1.56
N GLY A 436 -19.17 7.76 -0.59
CA GLY A 436 -18.88 9.17 -0.89
C GLY A 436 -19.99 9.91 -1.70
N GLY A 437 -21.08 9.21 -2.00
CA GLY A 437 -22.24 9.61 -2.77
C GLY A 437 -23.22 8.45 -2.86
N GLU A 438 -24.37 8.65 -3.56
CA GLU A 438 -25.37 7.61 -3.81
C GLU A 438 -25.35 7.25 -5.30
N TYR A 439 -25.25 5.95 -5.59
CA TYR A 439 -25.26 5.41 -6.95
C TYR A 439 -26.33 4.32 -7.05
N ILE A 440 -27.07 4.29 -8.14
CA ILE A 440 -28.07 3.26 -8.42
C ILE A 440 -27.59 2.43 -9.60
N ALA A 441 -27.45 1.12 -9.39
CA ALA A 441 -27.14 0.15 -10.42
C ALA A 441 -28.39 -0.71 -10.70
N MET A 442 -28.88 -0.70 -11.93
CA MET A 442 -30.05 -1.49 -12.33
C MET A 442 -29.64 -2.94 -12.56
N LYS A 443 -30.44 -3.90 -12.08
CA LYS A 443 -30.20 -5.33 -12.36
C LYS A 443 -30.45 -5.59 -13.84
N VAL A 444 -29.46 -6.16 -14.55
CA VAL A 444 -29.52 -6.44 -15.98
C VAL A 444 -29.50 -7.96 -16.29
N GLU A 445 -28.98 -8.77 -15.37
CA GLU A 445 -29.00 -10.25 -15.42
C GLU A 445 -29.12 -10.83 -14.01
#